data_39311a02be52020db166bc8ab8819930
#
_entry.id   39311a02be52020db166bc8ab8819930
#
_cell.length_a   1.000
_cell.length_b   1.000
_cell.length_c   1.000
_cell.angle_alpha   90.00
_cell.angle_beta   90.00
_cell.angle_gamma   90.00
#
_symmetry.space_group_name_H-M   'P 1'
#
loop_
_entity.id
_entity.type
_entity.pdbx_description
1 polymer ?
#
loop_
_entity_poly.entity_id
_entity_poly.type
_entity_poly.pdbx_seq_one_letter_code
_entity_poly.pdbx_strand_id
1 'polypeptide(L)'
;MDFSEKDKRYKDSYKVAWLYYIDGLTQKEIADRLSVSRIKIIKMLEESRKKKIVRFHFSTVYRDKNKIEQQLIEKYNLKDVFVVPWSSNENLAEDLGQATAMYLNDLIKDDSFVGVGYGETMGAFLRHLSGLTDKNLSVVSMTGGVMPYIRQIGNGIIDIKHYLIPAPLVVGSKELTEAILKEKSVNDIVEMTEKINVVVSSLGGMQEHSTILKSGLLTPEKFESLKSKDAVGDMLMHFIDEDGNLVDDEI
;
A
#
# COMPACT_ATOMS: atom_id res chain seq x y z
N MET A 1 27.77 10.47 -50.53
CA MET A 1 28.26 10.52 -49.15
C MET A 1 28.25 9.11 -48.58
N ASP A 2 29.41 8.53 -48.47
CA ASP A 2 29.56 7.18 -47.96
C ASP A 2 29.49 7.27 -46.40
N PHE A 3 28.36 6.85 -45.87
CA PHE A 3 28.20 6.85 -44.40
C PHE A 3 28.96 5.66 -43.85
N SER A 4 29.86 5.92 -42.92
CA SER A 4 30.62 4.86 -42.25
C SER A 4 29.64 3.85 -41.60
N GLU A 5 30.07 2.59 -41.44
CA GLU A 5 29.28 1.55 -40.73
C GLU A 5 28.83 2.02 -39.34
N LYS A 6 29.58 2.94 -38.76
CA LYS A 6 29.32 3.58 -37.45
C LYS A 6 28.09 4.52 -37.50
N ASP A 7 27.95 5.28 -38.61
CA ASP A 7 26.79 6.14 -38.84
C ASP A 7 25.52 5.36 -39.13
N LYS A 8 25.65 4.23 -39.83
CA LYS A 8 24.54 3.33 -40.09
C LYS A 8 24.00 2.70 -38.84
N ARG A 9 24.88 2.17 -37.96
CA ARG A 9 24.48 1.64 -36.65
C ARG A 9 23.86 2.70 -35.75
N TYR A 10 24.32 3.93 -35.80
CA TYR A 10 23.75 5.01 -35.03
C TYR A 10 22.31 5.30 -35.48
N LYS A 11 22.06 5.41 -36.80
CA LYS A 11 20.74 5.61 -37.37
C LYS A 11 19.77 4.45 -37.05
N ASP A 12 20.24 3.24 -37.13
CA ASP A 12 19.46 2.04 -36.81
C ASP A 12 19.06 2.01 -35.34
N SER A 13 19.98 2.31 -34.42
CA SER A 13 19.70 2.38 -32.98
C SER A 13 18.75 3.52 -32.64
N TYR A 14 18.84 4.67 -33.34
CA TYR A 14 17.92 5.78 -33.21
C TYR A 14 16.49 5.37 -33.63
N LYS A 15 16.36 4.75 -34.80
CA LYS A 15 15.07 4.31 -35.33
C LYS A 15 14.39 3.29 -34.41
N VAL A 16 15.13 2.31 -33.92
CA VAL A 16 14.63 1.31 -32.98
C VAL A 16 14.19 1.96 -31.67
N ALA A 17 14.99 2.89 -31.15
CA ALA A 17 14.64 3.65 -29.95
C ALA A 17 13.35 4.47 -30.14
N TRP A 18 13.20 5.12 -31.26
CA TRP A 18 11.97 5.88 -31.58
C TRP A 18 10.74 4.98 -31.60
N LEU A 19 10.79 3.88 -32.34
CA LEU A 19 9.68 2.92 -32.43
C LEU A 19 9.28 2.35 -31.05
N TYR A 20 10.26 2.15 -30.18
CA TYR A 20 10.02 1.59 -28.85
C TYR A 20 9.49 2.62 -27.85
N TYR A 21 10.18 3.79 -27.71
CA TYR A 21 9.89 4.75 -26.66
C TYR A 21 8.83 5.79 -27.03
N ILE A 22 8.66 6.08 -28.33
CA ILE A 22 7.72 7.11 -28.81
C ILE A 22 6.49 6.46 -29.42
N ASP A 23 6.67 5.50 -30.32
CA ASP A 23 5.55 4.83 -31.00
C ASP A 23 4.95 3.68 -30.16
N GLY A 24 5.56 3.31 -29.01
CA GLY A 24 5.04 2.32 -28.07
C GLY A 24 5.06 0.87 -28.56
N LEU A 25 5.80 0.56 -29.66
CA LEU A 25 5.85 -0.78 -30.20
C LEU A 25 6.65 -1.73 -29.29
N THR A 26 6.20 -2.97 -29.18
CA THR A 26 6.94 -4.02 -28.48
C THR A 26 8.21 -4.42 -29.23
N GLN A 27 9.18 -4.98 -28.55
CA GLN A 27 10.41 -5.50 -29.17
C GLN A 27 10.14 -6.53 -30.27
N LYS A 28 9.04 -7.30 -30.17
CA LYS A 28 8.63 -8.29 -31.15
C LYS A 28 8.11 -7.59 -32.41
N GLU A 29 7.19 -6.66 -32.27
CA GLU A 29 6.64 -5.89 -33.41
C GLU A 29 7.73 -5.12 -34.16
N ILE A 30 8.71 -4.55 -33.43
CA ILE A 30 9.85 -3.87 -34.05
C ILE A 30 10.74 -4.87 -34.81
N ALA A 31 10.97 -6.04 -34.23
CA ALA A 31 11.77 -7.10 -34.86
C ALA A 31 11.11 -7.57 -36.16
N ASP A 32 9.81 -7.84 -36.13
CA ASP A 32 9.01 -8.23 -37.32
C ASP A 32 9.02 -7.13 -38.36
N ARG A 33 8.77 -5.87 -37.97
CA ARG A 33 8.73 -4.70 -38.89
C ARG A 33 10.06 -4.42 -39.56
N LEU A 34 11.19 -4.68 -38.86
CA LEU A 34 12.54 -4.44 -39.39
C LEU A 34 13.19 -5.69 -39.97
N SER A 35 12.50 -6.84 -39.96
CA SER A 35 13.01 -8.15 -40.43
C SER A 35 14.33 -8.54 -39.74
N VAL A 36 14.43 -8.34 -38.43
CA VAL A 36 15.60 -8.69 -37.62
C VAL A 36 15.17 -9.51 -36.40
N SER A 37 16.14 -10.18 -35.74
CA SER A 37 15.84 -10.92 -34.52
C SER A 37 15.51 -9.98 -33.33
N ARG A 38 14.62 -10.42 -32.43
CA ARG A 38 14.31 -9.71 -31.18
C ARG A 38 15.58 -9.41 -30.34
N ILE A 39 16.53 -10.36 -30.32
CA ILE A 39 17.81 -10.18 -29.63
C ILE A 39 18.58 -8.99 -30.19
N LYS A 40 18.53 -8.79 -31.52
CA LYS A 40 19.17 -7.63 -32.16
C LYS A 40 18.51 -6.33 -31.74
N ILE A 41 17.16 -6.28 -31.61
CA ILE A 41 16.45 -5.13 -31.11
C ILE A 41 16.86 -4.79 -29.67
N ILE A 42 16.94 -5.79 -28.79
CA ILE A 42 17.41 -5.60 -27.39
C ILE A 42 18.78 -4.93 -27.38
N LYS A 43 19.75 -5.48 -28.13
CA LYS A 43 21.10 -4.89 -28.22
C LYS A 43 21.10 -3.47 -28.75
N MET A 44 20.25 -3.15 -29.75
CA MET A 44 20.13 -1.80 -30.30
C MET A 44 19.53 -0.81 -29.29
N LEU A 45 18.57 -1.24 -28.47
CA LEU A 45 18.01 -0.43 -27.39
C LEU A 45 19.05 -0.19 -26.27
N GLU A 46 19.86 -1.19 -25.93
CA GLU A 46 20.98 -1.03 -24.99
C GLU A 46 22.03 -0.06 -25.54
N GLU A 47 22.40 -0.19 -26.82
CA GLU A 47 23.34 0.72 -27.47
C GLU A 47 22.80 2.15 -27.52
N SER A 48 21.50 2.33 -27.78
CA SER A 48 20.87 3.67 -27.79
C SER A 48 20.99 4.38 -26.43
N ARG A 49 20.88 3.63 -25.32
CA ARG A 49 21.08 4.14 -23.97
C ARG A 49 22.58 4.42 -23.69
N LYS A 50 23.45 3.46 -23.98
CA LYS A 50 24.91 3.62 -23.80
C LYS A 50 25.49 4.80 -24.60
N LYS A 51 25.03 5.00 -25.81
CA LYS A 51 25.45 6.11 -26.70
C LYS A 51 24.71 7.43 -26.41
N LYS A 52 23.85 7.47 -25.38
CA LYS A 52 23.05 8.64 -24.99
C LYS A 52 22.13 9.15 -26.10
N ILE A 53 21.74 8.31 -27.07
CA ILE A 53 20.70 8.60 -28.06
C ILE A 53 19.37 8.79 -27.34
N VAL A 54 19.09 7.93 -26.36
CA VAL A 54 17.98 8.08 -25.42
C VAL A 54 18.53 8.56 -24.08
N ARG A 55 17.92 9.60 -23.55
CA ARG A 55 18.20 10.13 -22.21
C ARG A 55 16.90 10.19 -21.44
N PHE A 56 16.88 9.57 -20.25
CA PHE A 56 15.75 9.68 -19.36
C PHE A 56 15.98 10.86 -18.41
N HIS A 57 15.02 11.77 -18.36
CA HIS A 57 14.96 12.80 -17.34
C HIS A 57 13.84 12.42 -16.36
N PHE A 58 14.24 12.01 -15.19
CA PHE A 58 13.29 11.86 -14.08
C PHE A 58 13.17 13.23 -13.38
N SER A 59 11.94 13.61 -13.02
CA SER A 59 11.77 14.79 -12.16
C SER A 59 12.57 14.57 -10.85
N THR A 60 13.12 15.64 -10.30
CA THR A 60 13.89 15.58 -9.05
C THR A 60 13.12 14.95 -7.92
N VAL A 61 11.81 15.20 -7.86
CA VAL A 61 10.87 14.61 -6.88
C VAL A 61 10.90 13.07 -6.92
N TYR A 62 10.89 12.47 -8.12
CA TYR A 62 10.96 11.00 -8.25
C TYR A 62 12.34 10.43 -7.99
N ARG A 63 13.40 11.20 -8.20
CA ARG A 63 14.77 10.78 -7.90
C ARG A 63 15.01 10.66 -6.41
N ASP A 64 14.54 11.63 -5.64
CA ASP A 64 14.65 11.65 -4.19
C ASP A 64 13.76 10.58 -3.55
N LYS A 65 12.57 10.36 -4.11
CA LYS A 65 11.67 9.27 -3.73
C LYS A 65 12.37 7.91 -3.76
N ASN A 66 12.95 7.52 -4.90
CA ASN A 66 13.63 6.23 -5.05
C ASN A 66 14.81 6.07 -4.07
N LYS A 67 15.51 7.17 -3.76
CA LYS A 67 16.58 7.16 -2.78
C LYS A 67 16.04 6.90 -1.36
N ILE A 68 14.94 7.54 -1.00
CA ILE A 68 14.28 7.33 0.28
C ILE A 68 13.78 5.89 0.40
N GLU A 69 13.15 5.35 -0.64
CA GLU A 69 12.68 3.97 -0.68
C GLU A 69 13.82 2.98 -0.41
N GLN A 70 14.96 3.13 -1.10
CA GLN A 70 16.13 2.30 -0.88
C GLN A 70 16.68 2.41 0.55
N GLN A 71 16.80 3.63 1.07
CA GLN A 71 17.25 3.84 2.45
C GLN A 71 16.34 3.18 3.48
N LEU A 72 15.02 3.23 3.28
CA LEU A 72 14.06 2.58 4.16
C LEU A 72 14.15 1.04 4.08
N ILE A 73 14.26 0.49 2.87
CA ILE A 73 14.45 -0.95 2.65
C ILE A 73 15.70 -1.43 3.39
N GLU A 74 16.84 -0.76 3.19
CA GLU A 74 18.11 -1.14 3.80
C GLU A 74 18.10 -0.98 5.32
N LYS A 75 17.56 0.14 5.83
CA LYS A 75 17.57 0.45 7.26
C LYS A 75 16.68 -0.49 8.07
N TYR A 76 15.51 -0.84 7.53
CA TYR A 76 14.48 -1.61 8.25
C TYR A 76 14.32 -3.03 7.73
N ASN A 77 15.18 -3.48 6.80
CA ASN A 77 15.13 -4.79 6.17
C ASN A 77 13.73 -5.12 5.60
N LEU A 78 13.11 -4.13 4.93
CA LEU A 78 11.80 -4.29 4.33
C LEU A 78 11.93 -4.99 2.97
N LYS A 79 10.89 -5.72 2.56
CA LYS A 79 10.86 -6.37 1.24
C LYS A 79 10.69 -5.36 0.12
N ASP A 80 9.88 -4.33 0.36
CA ASP A 80 9.58 -3.28 -0.59
C ASP A 80 9.06 -2.04 0.15
N VAL A 81 9.21 -0.87 -0.48
CA VAL A 81 8.73 0.42 0.01
C VAL A 81 8.20 1.23 -1.16
N PHE A 82 7.03 1.80 -1.00
CA PHE A 82 6.44 2.74 -1.94
C PHE A 82 6.18 4.09 -1.25
N VAL A 83 7.04 5.08 -1.54
CA VAL A 83 6.90 6.43 -0.99
C VAL A 83 5.92 7.24 -1.82
N VAL A 84 4.87 7.74 -1.19
CA VAL A 84 3.87 8.61 -1.81
C VAL A 84 4.34 10.06 -1.67
N PRO A 85 4.36 10.85 -2.77
CA PRO A 85 4.66 12.27 -2.67
C PRO A 85 3.65 12.98 -1.75
N TRP A 86 4.14 13.76 -0.83
CA TRP A 86 3.29 14.55 0.06
C TRP A 86 2.56 15.65 -0.72
N SER A 87 1.24 15.72 -0.58
CA SER A 87 0.40 16.76 -1.19
C SER A 87 -0.05 17.79 -0.16
N SER A 88 -0.75 17.36 0.88
CA SER A 88 -1.18 18.16 2.02
C SER A 88 -1.57 17.24 3.19
N ASN A 89 -1.61 17.78 4.41
CA ASN A 89 -2.07 17.02 5.57
C ASN A 89 -3.54 16.58 5.44
N GLU A 90 -4.37 17.39 4.79
CA GLU A 90 -5.80 17.11 4.61
C GLU A 90 -6.05 15.91 3.67
N ASN A 91 -5.19 15.71 2.68
CA ASN A 91 -5.32 14.64 1.70
C ASN A 91 -4.46 13.40 2.00
N LEU A 92 -3.63 13.45 3.05
CA LEU A 92 -2.66 12.40 3.32
C LEU A 92 -3.28 11.01 3.44
N ALA A 93 -4.38 10.89 4.17
CA ALA A 93 -5.07 9.60 4.35
C ALA A 93 -5.64 9.07 3.02
N GLU A 94 -6.15 9.95 2.18
CA GLU A 94 -6.69 9.61 0.85
C GLU A 94 -5.57 9.18 -0.10
N ASP A 95 -4.49 9.95 -0.19
CA ASP A 95 -3.34 9.66 -1.05
C ASP A 95 -2.67 8.33 -0.67
N LEU A 96 -2.47 8.09 0.62
CA LEU A 96 -1.92 6.82 1.13
C LEU A 96 -2.88 5.65 0.88
N GLY A 97 -4.18 5.84 1.11
CA GLY A 97 -5.19 4.82 0.86
C GLY A 97 -5.24 4.43 -0.61
N GLN A 98 -5.24 5.41 -1.52
CA GLN A 98 -5.20 5.17 -2.96
C GLN A 98 -3.93 4.42 -3.38
N ALA A 99 -2.78 4.88 -2.95
CA ALA A 99 -1.50 4.25 -3.27
C ALA A 99 -1.43 2.80 -2.76
N THR A 100 -1.92 2.56 -1.54
CA THR A 100 -2.00 1.23 -0.95
C THR A 100 -2.92 0.31 -1.75
N ALA A 101 -4.07 0.81 -2.22
CA ALA A 101 -5.00 0.05 -3.05
C ALA A 101 -4.38 -0.34 -4.39
N MET A 102 -3.69 0.59 -5.05
CA MET A 102 -2.97 0.32 -6.31
C MET A 102 -1.87 -0.72 -6.10
N TYR A 103 -1.02 -0.53 -5.09
CA TYR A 103 0.07 -1.44 -4.77
C TYR A 103 -0.44 -2.85 -4.44
N LEU A 104 -1.48 -2.95 -3.60
CA LEU A 104 -2.04 -4.23 -3.20
C LEU A 104 -2.75 -4.93 -4.36
N ASN A 105 -3.46 -4.21 -5.23
CA ASN A 105 -4.18 -4.80 -6.36
C ASN A 105 -3.26 -5.61 -7.28
N ASP A 106 -1.99 -5.22 -7.42
CA ASP A 106 -1.00 -5.96 -8.21
C ASP A 106 -0.49 -7.22 -7.50
N LEU A 107 -0.52 -7.24 -6.17
CA LEU A 107 0.01 -8.33 -5.34
C LEU A 107 -1.02 -9.42 -5.01
N ILE A 108 -2.28 -9.04 -4.80
CA ILE A 108 -3.34 -9.98 -4.42
C ILE A 108 -3.83 -10.81 -5.61
N LYS A 109 -4.30 -12.01 -5.30
CA LYS A 109 -4.90 -12.93 -6.27
C LYS A 109 -6.42 -12.94 -6.12
N ASP A 110 -7.08 -13.55 -7.08
CA ASP A 110 -8.51 -13.88 -6.96
C ASP A 110 -8.73 -14.77 -5.73
N ASP A 111 -9.89 -14.63 -5.10
CA ASP A 111 -10.29 -15.31 -3.86
C ASP A 111 -9.37 -15.05 -2.64
N SER A 112 -8.57 -13.97 -2.65
CA SER A 112 -7.75 -13.59 -1.50
C SER A 112 -8.57 -13.05 -0.33
N PHE A 113 -8.11 -13.39 0.89
CA PHE A 113 -8.56 -12.79 2.13
C PHE A 113 -7.60 -11.68 2.56
N VAL A 114 -8.14 -10.47 2.73
CA VAL A 114 -7.39 -9.26 3.11
C VAL A 114 -7.81 -8.84 4.51
N GLY A 115 -6.89 -8.96 5.47
CA GLY A 115 -7.07 -8.41 6.81
C GLY A 115 -6.90 -6.89 6.79
N VAL A 116 -7.84 -6.15 7.38
CA VAL A 116 -7.80 -4.69 7.37
C VAL A 116 -7.93 -4.12 8.77
N GLY A 117 -6.97 -3.26 9.11
CA GLY A 117 -6.97 -2.49 10.35
C GLY A 117 -8.00 -1.36 10.34
N TYR A 118 -7.99 -0.58 11.42
CA TYR A 118 -8.87 0.57 11.62
C TYR A 118 -8.17 1.88 11.22
N GLY A 119 -8.93 2.89 10.82
CA GLY A 119 -8.44 4.27 10.60
C GLY A 119 -8.89 4.90 9.28
N GLU A 120 -8.70 6.22 9.16
CA GLU A 120 -9.11 6.99 7.99
C GLU A 120 -8.42 6.51 6.71
N THR A 121 -7.11 6.22 6.79
CA THR A 121 -6.32 5.67 5.68
C THR A 121 -6.86 4.31 5.23
N MET A 122 -7.28 3.46 6.17
CA MET A 122 -7.86 2.15 5.85
C MET A 122 -9.22 2.29 5.17
N GLY A 123 -10.03 3.27 5.58
CA GLY A 123 -11.28 3.60 4.89
C GLY A 123 -11.04 4.07 3.46
N ALA A 124 -10.06 4.97 3.24
CA ALA A 124 -9.66 5.40 1.90
C ALA A 124 -9.14 4.23 1.05
N PHE A 125 -8.29 3.38 1.63
CA PHE A 125 -7.79 2.17 0.98
C PHE A 125 -8.93 1.27 0.47
N LEU A 126 -9.92 0.98 1.32
CA LEU A 126 -11.06 0.14 0.93
C LEU A 126 -11.91 0.75 -0.19
N ARG A 127 -12.18 2.06 -0.13
CA ARG A 127 -12.89 2.77 -1.20
C ARG A 127 -12.18 2.67 -2.55
N HIS A 128 -10.86 2.89 -2.56
CA HIS A 128 -10.09 2.80 -3.79
C HIS A 128 -9.95 1.36 -4.29
N LEU A 129 -9.71 0.40 -3.39
CA LEU A 129 -9.60 -1.00 -3.76
C LEU A 129 -10.87 -1.51 -4.46
N SER A 130 -12.04 -1.18 -3.94
CA SER A 130 -13.32 -1.60 -4.55
C SER A 130 -13.55 -1.03 -5.95
N GLY A 131 -12.99 0.15 -6.23
CA GLY A 131 -13.06 0.77 -7.57
C GLY A 131 -12.00 0.30 -8.56
N LEU A 132 -10.94 -0.35 -8.08
CA LEU A 132 -9.79 -0.76 -8.90
C LEU A 132 -9.79 -2.26 -9.23
N THR A 133 -10.30 -3.08 -8.31
CA THR A 133 -10.19 -4.54 -8.44
C THR A 133 -11.41 -5.12 -9.15
N ASP A 134 -11.15 -6.06 -10.04
CA ASP A 134 -12.13 -6.97 -10.63
C ASP A 134 -12.09 -8.39 -9.99
N LYS A 135 -11.26 -8.54 -8.96
CA LYS A 135 -11.02 -9.81 -8.24
C LYS A 135 -12.09 -10.05 -7.19
N ASN A 136 -12.46 -11.30 -7.00
CA ASN A 136 -13.32 -11.73 -5.89
C ASN A 136 -12.51 -11.70 -4.58
N LEU A 137 -12.72 -10.70 -3.76
CA LEU A 137 -11.99 -10.52 -2.52
C LEU A 137 -12.88 -10.68 -1.30
N SER A 138 -12.27 -11.10 -0.20
CA SER A 138 -12.86 -11.13 1.13
C SER A 138 -12.06 -10.23 2.08
N VAL A 139 -12.68 -9.20 2.62
CA VAL A 139 -12.09 -8.33 3.62
C VAL A 139 -12.49 -8.80 5.01
N VAL A 140 -11.51 -8.99 5.88
CA VAL A 140 -11.71 -9.41 7.28
C VAL A 140 -11.21 -8.28 8.18
N SER A 141 -12.08 -7.76 9.07
CA SER A 141 -11.64 -6.77 10.06
C SER A 141 -10.70 -7.40 11.08
N MET A 142 -9.58 -6.72 11.34
CA MET A 142 -8.60 -7.12 12.36
C MET A 142 -8.94 -6.57 13.74
N THR A 143 -9.96 -5.72 13.82
CA THR A 143 -10.42 -5.09 15.05
C THR A 143 -11.94 -5.10 15.10
N GLY A 144 -12.53 -4.90 16.27
CA GLY A 144 -13.95 -4.59 16.43
C GLY A 144 -14.31 -3.22 15.84
N GLY A 145 -15.51 -2.72 16.10
CA GLY A 145 -15.94 -1.38 15.67
C GLY A 145 -16.62 -1.35 14.31
N VAL A 146 -17.67 -2.14 14.11
CA VAL A 146 -18.44 -2.22 12.84
C VAL A 146 -18.88 -0.85 12.32
N MET A 147 -19.42 0.03 13.17
CA MET A 147 -19.95 1.34 12.73
C MET A 147 -18.91 2.29 12.15
N PRO A 148 -17.72 2.45 12.73
CA PRO A 148 -16.65 3.21 12.10
C PRO A 148 -16.25 2.66 10.73
N TYR A 149 -16.16 1.35 10.55
CA TYR A 149 -15.91 0.73 9.25
C TYR A 149 -16.96 1.14 8.21
N ILE A 150 -18.24 0.94 8.52
CA ILE A 150 -19.34 1.25 7.59
C ILE A 150 -19.32 2.74 7.18
N ARG A 151 -19.05 3.66 8.11
CA ARG A 151 -18.98 5.10 7.80
C ARG A 151 -17.80 5.45 6.89
N GLN A 152 -16.67 4.79 7.05
CA GLN A 152 -15.45 5.04 6.25
C GLN A 152 -15.55 4.48 4.84
N ILE A 153 -16.25 3.37 4.68
CA ILE A 153 -16.42 2.67 3.41
C ILE A 153 -17.38 3.42 2.47
N GLY A 154 -18.44 4.05 3.01
CA GLY A 154 -19.45 4.75 2.21
C GLY A 154 -20.28 3.83 1.31
N ASN A 155 -20.97 4.42 0.33
CA ASN A 155 -21.91 3.68 -0.54
C ASN A 155 -21.23 2.94 -1.72
N GLY A 156 -19.91 2.88 -1.79
CA GLY A 156 -19.16 2.43 -2.97
C GLY A 156 -18.73 0.97 -3.00
N ILE A 157 -18.98 0.17 -1.96
CA ILE A 157 -18.44 -1.20 -1.87
C ILE A 157 -19.55 -2.22 -2.04
N ILE A 158 -19.90 -2.49 -3.28
CA ILE A 158 -20.95 -3.48 -3.59
C ILE A 158 -20.37 -4.87 -3.90
N ASP A 159 -19.12 -4.98 -4.32
CA ASP A 159 -18.59 -6.23 -4.89
C ASP A 159 -17.56 -6.98 -4.00
N ILE A 160 -17.15 -6.41 -2.85
CA ILE A 160 -16.21 -7.07 -1.93
C ILE A 160 -16.96 -7.63 -0.72
N LYS A 161 -16.72 -8.89 -0.37
CA LYS A 161 -17.29 -9.51 0.84
C LYS A 161 -16.61 -8.95 2.08
N HIS A 162 -17.39 -8.45 3.05
CA HIS A 162 -16.88 -7.90 4.30
C HIS A 162 -17.27 -8.79 5.48
N TYR A 163 -16.27 -9.21 6.24
CA TYR A 163 -16.41 -9.97 7.49
C TYR A 163 -15.95 -9.06 8.62
N LEU A 164 -16.89 -8.49 9.35
CA LEU A 164 -16.64 -7.53 10.42
C LEU A 164 -16.89 -8.17 11.78
N ILE A 165 -15.95 -8.03 12.71
CA ILE A 165 -16.10 -8.49 14.09
C ILE A 165 -17.25 -7.71 14.74
N PRO A 166 -18.36 -8.34 15.13
CA PRO A 166 -19.54 -7.66 15.67
C PRO A 166 -19.37 -7.36 17.17
N ALA A 167 -18.29 -6.65 17.50
CA ALA A 167 -17.94 -6.22 18.85
C ALA A 167 -17.53 -4.75 18.86
N PRO A 168 -17.60 -4.06 20.01
CA PRO A 168 -16.98 -2.75 20.17
C PRO A 168 -15.46 -2.81 19.87
N LEU A 169 -14.88 -1.67 19.45
CA LEU A 169 -13.45 -1.58 19.21
C LEU A 169 -12.65 -1.66 20.52
N VAL A 170 -13.18 -1.09 21.59
CA VAL A 170 -12.65 -1.13 22.95
C VAL A 170 -13.75 -1.60 23.88
N VAL A 171 -13.43 -2.49 24.81
CA VAL A 171 -14.34 -3.00 25.84
C VAL A 171 -13.82 -2.67 27.24
N GLY A 172 -14.73 -2.67 28.22
CA GLY A 172 -14.45 -2.16 29.56
C GLY A 172 -13.66 -3.09 30.48
N SER A 173 -13.49 -4.39 30.13
CA SER A 173 -12.70 -5.32 30.93
C SER A 173 -12.28 -6.57 30.14
N LYS A 174 -11.26 -7.25 30.64
CA LYS A 174 -10.73 -8.49 30.08
C LYS A 174 -11.77 -9.61 30.11
N GLU A 175 -12.56 -9.72 31.19
CA GLU A 175 -13.62 -10.72 31.32
C GLU A 175 -14.69 -10.55 30.24
N LEU A 176 -15.03 -9.29 29.90
CA LEU A 176 -15.95 -8.98 28.83
C LEU A 176 -15.37 -9.34 27.47
N THR A 177 -14.08 -9.07 27.22
CA THR A 177 -13.37 -9.49 26.01
C THR A 177 -13.42 -11.01 25.83
N GLU A 178 -13.11 -11.76 26.89
CA GLU A 178 -13.17 -13.23 26.87
C GLU A 178 -14.59 -13.77 26.63
N ALA A 179 -15.60 -13.10 27.18
CA ALA A 179 -17.00 -13.47 26.95
C ALA A 179 -17.41 -13.22 25.49
N ILE A 180 -17.06 -12.04 24.94
CA ILE A 180 -17.35 -11.68 23.55
C ILE A 180 -16.67 -12.64 22.56
N LEU A 181 -15.43 -13.03 22.80
CA LEU A 181 -14.69 -13.95 21.94
C LEU A 181 -15.29 -15.37 21.91
N LYS A 182 -16.06 -15.76 22.95
CA LYS A 182 -16.77 -17.05 22.99
C LYS A 182 -18.09 -17.03 22.22
N GLU A 183 -18.61 -15.86 21.89
CA GLU A 183 -19.82 -15.73 21.09
C GLU A 183 -19.57 -16.28 19.67
N LYS A 184 -20.45 -17.19 19.21
CA LYS A 184 -20.26 -17.84 17.90
C LYS A 184 -20.10 -16.86 16.76
N SER A 185 -20.87 -15.79 16.72
CA SER A 185 -20.82 -14.76 15.67
C SER A 185 -19.51 -14.01 15.64
N VAL A 186 -18.82 -13.88 16.76
CA VAL A 186 -17.49 -13.27 16.88
C VAL A 186 -16.42 -14.28 16.51
N ASN A 187 -16.49 -15.47 17.10
CA ASN A 187 -15.51 -16.54 16.88
C ASN A 187 -15.44 -16.95 15.40
N ASP A 188 -16.59 -17.08 14.73
CA ASP A 188 -16.65 -17.42 13.30
C ASP A 188 -15.84 -16.41 12.44
N ILE A 189 -15.82 -15.11 12.81
CA ILE A 189 -15.03 -14.10 12.10
C ILE A 189 -13.56 -14.15 12.53
N VAL A 190 -13.29 -14.36 13.82
CA VAL A 190 -11.91 -14.50 14.32
C VAL A 190 -11.22 -15.69 13.66
N GLU A 191 -11.89 -16.83 13.50
CA GLU A 191 -11.36 -17.99 12.78
C GLU A 191 -11.05 -17.69 11.30
N MET A 192 -11.74 -16.73 10.67
CA MET A 192 -11.42 -16.29 9.30
C MET A 192 -10.06 -15.61 9.21
N THR A 193 -9.51 -15.10 10.32
CA THR A 193 -8.16 -14.50 10.31
C THR A 193 -7.08 -15.49 9.90
N GLU A 194 -7.29 -16.79 10.14
CA GLU A 194 -6.38 -17.85 9.70
C GLU A 194 -6.28 -17.98 8.16
N LYS A 195 -7.29 -17.49 7.44
CA LYS A 195 -7.35 -17.50 5.96
C LYS A 195 -6.71 -16.28 5.32
N ILE A 196 -6.30 -15.29 6.12
CA ILE A 196 -5.77 -14.03 5.61
C ILE A 196 -4.45 -14.26 4.89
N ASN A 197 -4.40 -13.79 3.65
CA ASN A 197 -3.21 -13.85 2.80
C ASN A 197 -2.30 -12.63 2.99
N VAL A 198 -2.90 -11.48 3.30
CA VAL A 198 -2.20 -10.20 3.51
C VAL A 198 -2.97 -9.35 4.50
N VAL A 199 -2.25 -8.68 5.39
CA VAL A 199 -2.80 -7.70 6.32
C VAL A 199 -2.39 -6.30 5.88
N VAL A 200 -3.35 -5.38 5.85
CA VAL A 200 -3.13 -3.95 5.63
C VAL A 200 -3.52 -3.22 6.89
N SER A 201 -2.58 -2.50 7.47
CA SER A 201 -2.78 -1.70 8.67
C SER A 201 -2.10 -0.35 8.55
N SER A 202 -2.56 0.62 9.32
CA SER A 202 -1.89 1.90 9.53
C SER A 202 -1.16 1.89 10.87
N LEU A 203 -0.17 2.77 10.98
CA LEU A 203 0.45 3.12 12.25
C LEU A 203 -0.11 4.46 12.71
N GLY A 204 -0.63 4.52 13.91
CA GLY A 204 -1.07 5.74 14.56
C GLY A 204 0.08 6.37 15.36
N GLY A 205 0.10 7.69 15.46
CA GLY A 205 1.07 8.42 16.30
C GLY A 205 0.40 8.99 17.55
N MET A 206 1.18 9.24 18.61
CA MET A 206 0.73 9.83 19.87
C MET A 206 0.68 11.36 19.83
N GLN A 207 -0.01 11.94 18.81
CA GLN A 207 -0.17 13.38 18.65
C GLN A 207 -1.60 13.80 19.03
N GLU A 208 -1.77 15.04 19.48
CA GLU A 208 -3.07 15.61 19.89
C GLU A 208 -4.14 15.56 18.78
N HIS A 209 -3.73 15.54 17.52
CA HIS A 209 -4.64 15.43 16.38
C HIS A 209 -4.84 13.99 15.87
N SER A 210 -4.40 12.98 16.62
CA SER A 210 -4.56 11.57 16.24
C SER A 210 -6.03 11.18 16.10
N THR A 211 -6.31 10.26 15.18
CA THR A 211 -7.66 9.75 14.91
C THR A 211 -8.30 9.13 16.15
N ILE A 212 -7.49 8.48 16.98
CA ILE A 212 -7.96 7.79 18.18
C ILE A 212 -8.55 8.75 19.23
N LEU A 213 -7.97 9.95 19.37
CA LEU A 213 -8.52 11.02 20.21
C LEU A 213 -9.73 11.69 19.56
N LYS A 214 -9.62 12.07 18.29
CA LYS A 214 -10.70 12.74 17.56
C LYS A 214 -11.99 11.92 17.48
N SER A 215 -11.85 10.61 17.39
CA SER A 215 -12.99 9.69 17.34
C SER A 215 -13.59 9.39 18.72
N GLY A 216 -12.98 9.87 19.81
CA GLY A 216 -13.40 9.57 21.19
C GLY A 216 -13.20 8.12 21.61
N LEU A 217 -12.34 7.37 20.92
CA LEU A 217 -12.01 5.99 21.26
C LEU A 217 -11.17 5.89 22.53
N LEU A 218 -10.32 6.90 22.75
CA LEU A 218 -9.65 7.10 24.04
C LEU A 218 -10.07 8.43 24.65
N THR A 219 -10.15 8.44 25.98
CA THR A 219 -10.27 9.71 26.69
C THR A 219 -8.91 10.43 26.72
N PRO A 220 -8.89 11.76 26.84
CA PRO A 220 -7.64 12.52 26.96
C PRO A 220 -6.76 12.03 28.12
N GLU A 221 -7.37 11.67 29.25
CA GLU A 221 -6.65 11.17 30.43
C GLU A 221 -5.94 9.85 30.15
N LYS A 222 -6.61 8.90 29.45
CA LYS A 222 -6.00 7.61 29.09
C LYS A 222 -4.89 7.82 28.07
N PHE A 223 -5.08 8.73 27.11
CA PHE A 223 -4.08 9.08 26.11
C PHE A 223 -2.80 9.65 26.76
N GLU A 224 -2.94 10.60 27.68
CA GLU A 224 -1.80 11.15 28.42
C GLU A 224 -1.14 10.10 29.34
N SER A 225 -1.92 9.19 29.92
CA SER A 225 -1.38 8.07 30.68
C SER A 225 -0.50 7.16 29.82
N LEU A 226 -0.93 6.83 28.58
CA LEU A 226 -0.13 6.04 27.65
C LEU A 226 1.17 6.76 27.26
N LYS A 227 1.11 8.06 26.97
CA LYS A 227 2.30 8.87 26.70
C LYS A 227 3.27 8.89 27.87
N SER A 228 2.76 8.97 29.11
CA SER A 228 3.60 8.92 30.31
C SER A 228 4.27 7.56 30.56
N LYS A 229 3.81 6.53 29.87
CA LYS A 229 4.41 5.18 29.82
C LYS A 229 5.24 4.95 28.55
N ASP A 230 5.72 6.03 27.94
CA ASP A 230 6.58 6.02 26.75
C ASP A 230 5.93 5.47 25.46
N ALA A 231 4.59 5.43 25.37
CA ALA A 231 3.93 5.09 24.11
C ALA A 231 4.26 6.12 23.01
N VAL A 232 4.77 5.65 21.88
CA VAL A 232 5.11 6.49 20.70
C VAL A 232 4.09 6.35 19.57
N GLY A 233 3.32 5.27 19.56
CA GLY A 233 2.31 5.02 18.53
C GLY A 233 1.46 3.80 18.83
N ASP A 234 0.54 3.51 17.90
CA ASP A 234 -0.29 2.31 17.95
C ASP A 234 -0.34 1.59 16.59
N MET A 235 -0.57 0.29 16.65
CA MET A 235 -0.95 -0.55 15.53
C MET A 235 -2.10 -1.47 15.96
N LEU A 236 -3.21 -1.42 15.26
CA LEU A 236 -4.41 -2.21 15.58
C LEU A 236 -4.92 -1.98 17.02
N MET A 237 -4.83 -0.75 17.52
CA MET A 237 -5.16 -0.35 18.89
C MET A 237 -4.20 -0.87 19.99
N HIS A 238 -3.11 -1.53 19.64
CA HIS A 238 -2.05 -1.87 20.58
C HIS A 238 -0.99 -0.78 20.60
N PHE A 239 -0.77 -0.19 21.77
CA PHE A 239 0.21 0.89 21.96
C PHE A 239 1.60 0.33 22.16
N ILE A 240 2.58 0.96 21.50
CA ILE A 240 3.98 0.51 21.48
C ILE A 240 4.93 1.64 21.90
N ASP A 241 6.04 1.25 22.53
CA ASP A 241 7.18 2.13 22.80
C ASP A 241 8.16 2.21 21.61
N GLU A 242 9.28 2.94 21.79
CA GLU A 242 10.32 3.11 20.73
C GLU A 242 11.00 1.79 20.35
N ASP A 243 11.01 0.79 21.23
CA ASP A 243 11.58 -0.54 21.00
C ASP A 243 10.56 -1.53 20.40
N GLY A 244 9.30 -1.12 20.26
CA GLY A 244 8.20 -1.94 19.74
C GLY A 244 7.56 -2.87 20.78
N ASN A 245 7.82 -2.66 22.07
CA ASN A 245 7.15 -3.39 23.13
C ASN A 245 5.75 -2.82 23.40
N LEU A 246 4.80 -3.68 23.80
CA LEU A 246 3.48 -3.24 24.21
C LEU A 246 3.57 -2.44 25.52
N VAL A 247 2.93 -1.26 25.50
CA VAL A 247 2.94 -0.32 26.65
C VAL A 247 1.82 -0.63 27.65
N ASP A 248 0.66 -1.06 27.17
CA ASP A 248 -0.50 -1.32 28.03
C ASP A 248 -1.40 -2.39 27.40
N ASP A 249 -1.65 -3.47 28.12
CA ASP A 249 -2.49 -4.60 27.72
C ASP A 249 -3.94 -4.47 28.22
N GLU A 250 -4.30 -3.40 28.93
CA GLU A 250 -5.61 -3.21 29.57
C GLU A 250 -6.57 -2.30 28.77
N ILE A 251 -6.41 -2.23 27.47
CA ILE A 251 -7.30 -1.44 26.59
C ILE A 251 -8.27 -2.33 25.82
#